data_bad8878a5526f422dbe0dbc3b4fe02cb
#
_entry.id   bad8878a5526f422dbe0dbc3b4fe02cb
#
_cell.length_a   1.000
_cell.length_b   1.000
_cell.length_c   1.000
_cell.angle_alpha   90.00
_cell.angle_beta   90.00
_cell.angle_gamma   90.00
#
_symmetry.space_group_name_H-M   'P 1'
#
loop_
_entity.id
_entity.type
_entity.pdbx_description
1 polymer ?
#
loop_
_entity_poly.entity_id
_entity_poly.type
_entity_poly.pdbx_seq_one_letter_code
_entity_poly.pdbx_strand_id
1 'polypeptide(L)'
;MMAAQPTANPGVRLGWNGPGVLASPPRLALSRSAAAEFASHRAGRGKFSAAAITTDDYLPMRSTEVKNRTSVDGIKSLRLITAVKTPYLPDGRFDLEAYDSLINTQINGGAEGVIVGGTTGEGHLMSWDEHIMLIGHTVNCFGTNIKVIGNTGSNSTREAIHASEQGFAVGMHAALHVNPYYGKTSTAGLISHFDEVLPMGPTIIYNVPARTGQDIPPAVIEALSSYPNMAGVKECVGHERVKCYTDKGISIWSGNDDECHDSRWKHGATGVISVTSNLVPGLMRSLMFEGENTTLNEKLLPLMKWLFSEPNPIGVNTALAQLGVVRPVFRRPYAPLSLEKRTEFVRIVEAIGRENFVGQKEVRVLDDDDFVLISRY
;
A
#
# COMPACT_ATOMS: atom_id res chain seq x y z
N MET A 1 59.96 0.53 -18.18
CA MET A 1 59.44 -0.13 -19.40
C MET A 1 58.10 0.51 -19.71
N MET A 2 57.99 1.06 -20.90
CA MET A 2 57.02 2.04 -21.38
C MET A 2 55.61 1.47 -21.52
N ALA A 3 54.60 2.24 -21.07
CA ALA A 3 53.19 2.02 -21.33
C ALA A 3 52.87 2.54 -22.74
N ALA A 4 52.10 1.75 -23.53
CA ALA A 4 51.56 2.15 -24.81
C ALA A 4 50.15 2.66 -24.67
N GLN A 5 49.87 3.87 -25.17
CA GLN A 5 48.55 4.44 -25.35
C GLN A 5 47.91 3.92 -26.67
N PRO A 6 46.61 3.73 -26.75
CA PRO A 6 45.95 3.55 -28.03
C PRO A 6 45.47 4.89 -28.62
N THR A 7 45.70 5.01 -29.90
CA THR A 7 45.46 6.12 -30.80
C THR A 7 43.97 6.33 -31.07
N ALA A 8 43.56 7.60 -31.15
CA ALA A 8 42.27 8.07 -31.56
C ALA A 8 42.02 7.89 -33.08
N ASN A 9 40.81 7.50 -33.46
CA ASN A 9 40.34 7.46 -34.84
C ASN A 9 39.34 8.63 -35.08
N PRO A 10 39.48 9.40 -36.15
CA PRO A 10 38.66 10.58 -36.36
C PRO A 10 37.45 10.34 -37.27
N GLY A 11 36.33 10.87 -36.86
CA GLY A 11 35.40 11.54 -37.79
C GLY A 11 34.30 10.74 -38.44
N VAL A 12 33.10 10.80 -37.90
CA VAL A 12 31.86 10.89 -38.70
C VAL A 12 31.04 12.07 -38.15
N ARG A 13 31.00 13.17 -38.92
CA ARG A 13 30.05 14.27 -38.72
C ARG A 13 28.72 13.87 -39.34
N LEU A 14 27.69 13.67 -38.53
CA LEU A 14 26.30 13.69 -39.01
C LEU A 14 25.77 15.12 -38.93
N GLY A 15 25.52 15.71 -40.08
CA GLY A 15 24.92 17.03 -40.21
C GLY A 15 23.45 17.02 -39.77
N TRP A 16 23.12 17.93 -38.87
CA TRP A 16 21.74 18.25 -38.52
C TRP A 16 21.22 19.29 -39.49
N ASN A 17 20.27 18.93 -40.38
CA ASN A 17 19.46 19.86 -41.13
C ASN A 17 18.22 20.20 -40.31
N GLY A 18 17.99 21.48 -40.15
CA GLY A 18 16.92 22.07 -39.35
C GLY A 18 15.48 21.84 -39.88
N PRO A 19 14.47 22.47 -39.24
CA PRO A 19 13.13 21.94 -39.11
C PRO A 19 12.27 22.07 -40.37
N GLY A 20 11.82 20.93 -40.89
CA GLY A 20 10.72 20.86 -41.84
C GLY A 20 9.38 20.97 -41.09
N VAL A 21 8.58 21.93 -41.53
CA VAL A 21 7.20 22.14 -41.08
C VAL A 21 6.38 20.89 -41.38
N LEU A 22 5.96 20.15 -40.35
CA LEU A 22 5.02 19.04 -40.50
C LEU A 22 3.59 19.57 -40.60
N ALA A 23 2.97 19.33 -41.77
CA ALA A 23 1.56 19.59 -42.02
C ALA A 23 0.67 18.71 -41.12
N SER A 24 -0.40 19.29 -40.61
CA SER A 24 -1.43 18.60 -39.79
C SER A 24 -2.14 17.53 -40.63
N PRO A 25 -2.46 16.36 -40.04
CA PRO A 25 -3.25 15.35 -40.74
C PRO A 25 -4.70 15.79 -40.94
N PRO A 26 -5.36 15.35 -42.01
CA PRO A 26 -6.72 15.75 -42.35
C PRO A 26 -7.73 15.13 -41.38
N ARG A 27 -8.69 15.94 -40.89
CA ARG A 27 -9.85 15.48 -40.15
C ARG A 27 -10.72 14.57 -41.03
N LEU A 28 -10.85 13.30 -40.65
CA LEU A 28 -11.83 12.40 -41.20
C LEU A 28 -13.23 12.82 -40.71
N ALA A 29 -14.04 13.33 -41.64
CA ALA A 29 -15.45 13.56 -41.44
C ALA A 29 -16.19 12.21 -41.54
N LEU A 30 -16.70 11.71 -40.39
CA LEU A 30 -17.60 10.57 -40.36
C LEU A 30 -18.97 10.99 -40.92
N SER A 31 -19.40 10.38 -42.00
CA SER A 31 -20.69 10.58 -42.63
C SER A 31 -21.84 10.03 -41.77
N ARG A 32 -22.95 10.79 -41.70
CA ARG A 32 -24.18 10.52 -40.95
C ARG A 32 -25.04 9.37 -41.55
N SER A 33 -24.51 8.25 -41.96
CA SER A 33 -25.32 7.19 -42.60
C SER A 33 -25.23 5.80 -41.94
N ALA A 34 -24.63 5.64 -40.75
CA ALA A 34 -24.55 4.34 -40.08
C ALA A 34 -25.44 4.19 -38.83
N ALA A 35 -26.35 5.14 -38.60
CA ALA A 35 -27.20 5.11 -37.37
C ALA A 35 -28.68 4.67 -37.66
N ALA A 36 -28.99 4.15 -38.84
CA ALA A 36 -30.37 3.85 -39.23
C ALA A 36 -30.70 2.37 -39.46
N GLU A 37 -29.80 1.43 -39.22
CA GLU A 37 -30.04 0.01 -39.56
C GLU A 37 -30.08 -0.99 -38.36
N PHE A 38 -30.17 -0.53 -37.11
CA PHE A 38 -30.31 -1.42 -35.97
C PHE A 38 -31.63 -1.25 -35.18
N ALA A 39 -32.71 -0.76 -35.82
CA ALA A 39 -34.01 -0.57 -35.21
C ALA A 39 -35.11 -1.38 -35.93
N SER A 40 -34.95 -2.68 -36.08
CA SER A 40 -36.11 -3.58 -36.37
C SER A 40 -35.75 -5.00 -36.01
N HIS A 41 -35.97 -5.43 -34.78
CA HIS A 41 -36.48 -6.74 -34.36
C HIS A 41 -36.42 -6.88 -32.83
N ARG A 42 -37.49 -6.64 -32.16
CA ARG A 42 -38.21 -7.47 -31.20
C ARG A 42 -39.13 -6.64 -30.27
N ALA A 43 -40.40 -6.68 -30.64
CA ALA A 43 -41.48 -6.35 -29.72
C ALA A 43 -41.58 -7.48 -28.67
N GLY A 44 -41.40 -7.14 -27.38
CA GLY A 44 -41.61 -8.01 -26.26
C GLY A 44 -41.77 -7.14 -25.00
N ARG A 45 -42.99 -7.07 -24.48
CA ARG A 45 -43.51 -6.19 -23.46
C ARG A 45 -42.69 -6.20 -22.16
N GLY A 46 -42.28 -5.03 -21.68
CA GLY A 46 -41.84 -4.73 -20.33
C GLY A 46 -41.70 -3.21 -20.22
N LYS A 47 -42.70 -2.52 -19.62
CA LYS A 47 -42.64 -1.08 -19.37
C LYS A 47 -41.59 -0.81 -18.31
N PHE A 48 -40.37 -0.43 -18.69
CA PHE A 48 -39.47 0.34 -17.86
C PHE A 48 -39.45 1.77 -18.39
N SER A 49 -40.02 2.68 -17.61
CA SER A 49 -39.89 4.12 -17.83
C SER A 49 -38.45 4.50 -17.54
N ALA A 50 -37.67 4.77 -18.60
CA ALA A 50 -36.38 5.45 -18.45
C ALA A 50 -36.73 6.94 -18.21
N ALA A 51 -36.75 7.36 -16.97
CA ALA A 51 -36.70 8.79 -16.62
C ALA A 51 -35.30 9.26 -17.04
N ALA A 52 -35.28 10.22 -17.98
CA ALA A 52 -34.06 10.91 -18.34
C ALA A 52 -33.50 11.62 -17.10
N ILE A 53 -32.34 11.20 -16.60
CA ILE A 53 -31.61 11.92 -15.57
C ILE A 53 -31.12 13.20 -16.24
N THR A 54 -31.68 14.33 -15.92
CA THR A 54 -31.21 15.65 -16.37
C THR A 54 -30.03 16.07 -15.51
N THR A 55 -29.10 16.82 -16.09
CA THR A 55 -27.88 17.34 -15.43
C THR A 55 -28.14 18.22 -14.22
N ASP A 56 -29.39 18.55 -13.92
CA ASP A 56 -29.79 19.35 -12.77
C ASP A 56 -30.02 18.53 -11.47
N ASP A 57 -29.97 17.20 -11.54
CA ASP A 57 -30.05 16.32 -10.36
C ASP A 57 -28.72 16.13 -9.61
N TYR A 58 -27.62 16.69 -10.12
CA TYR A 58 -26.40 16.86 -9.34
C TYR A 58 -26.51 18.09 -8.44
N LEU A 59 -27.34 17.98 -7.40
CA LEU A 59 -27.17 18.88 -6.26
C LEU A 59 -25.77 18.62 -5.70
N PRO A 60 -24.89 19.65 -5.58
CA PRO A 60 -23.67 19.51 -4.82
C PRO A 60 -24.11 19.02 -3.43
N MET A 61 -23.61 17.86 -3.01
CA MET A 61 -23.81 17.42 -1.64
C MET A 61 -23.48 18.61 -0.76
N ARG A 62 -24.50 19.19 -0.13
CA ARG A 62 -24.30 20.19 0.90
C ARG A 62 -23.24 19.59 1.81
N SER A 63 -22.19 20.35 2.07
CA SER A 63 -21.21 20.06 3.08
C SER A 63 -21.95 19.86 4.40
N THR A 64 -22.48 18.64 4.60
CA THR A 64 -22.67 18.14 5.94
C THR A 64 -21.25 18.18 6.49
N GLU A 65 -21.02 19.09 7.43
CA GLU A 65 -19.79 19.21 8.19
C GLU A 65 -19.21 17.82 8.35
N VAL A 66 -18.01 17.59 7.79
CA VAL A 66 -17.23 16.37 7.99
C VAL A 66 -16.82 16.40 9.47
N LYS A 67 -17.78 16.04 10.33
CA LYS A 67 -17.60 15.82 11.76
C LYS A 67 -16.86 14.52 11.95
N ASN A 68 -15.62 14.45 11.49
CA ASN A 68 -14.62 13.47 11.94
C ASN A 68 -13.32 13.62 11.12
N ARG A 69 -12.79 14.83 11.02
CA ARG A 69 -11.36 14.94 10.69
C ARG A 69 -10.62 14.27 11.84
N THR A 70 -10.05 13.11 11.60
CA THR A 70 -9.12 12.49 12.55
C THR A 70 -8.03 13.51 12.83
N SER A 71 -7.83 13.84 14.10
CA SER A 71 -6.71 14.71 14.48
C SER A 71 -5.40 14.00 14.19
N VAL A 72 -4.35 14.73 13.90
CA VAL A 72 -2.98 14.18 13.77
C VAL A 72 -2.61 13.39 15.02
N ASP A 73 -3.01 13.85 16.19
CA ASP A 73 -2.73 13.17 17.48
C ASP A 73 -3.44 11.81 17.56
N GLY A 74 -4.64 11.68 16.98
CA GLY A 74 -5.33 10.40 16.88
C GLY A 74 -4.59 9.39 15.98
N ILE A 75 -3.79 9.85 15.01
CA ILE A 75 -2.89 8.98 14.24
C ILE A 75 -1.62 8.70 15.03
N LYS A 76 -1.01 9.73 15.67
CA LYS A 76 0.21 9.58 16.46
C LYS A 76 0.07 8.57 17.61
N SER A 77 -1.14 8.34 18.12
CA SER A 77 -1.40 7.41 19.21
C SER A 77 -1.47 5.93 18.81
N LEU A 78 -1.55 5.61 17.51
CA LEU A 78 -1.70 4.23 17.04
C LEU A 78 -0.43 3.42 17.26
N ARG A 79 -0.54 2.23 17.86
CA ARG A 79 0.59 1.35 18.18
C ARG A 79 0.69 0.15 17.26
N LEU A 80 -0.45 -0.39 16.81
CA LEU A 80 -0.50 -1.49 15.85
C LEU A 80 -1.32 -1.08 14.63
N ILE A 81 -0.64 -0.94 13.51
CA ILE A 81 -1.24 -0.65 12.21
C ILE A 81 -0.91 -1.83 11.28
N THR A 82 -1.93 -2.45 10.69
CA THR A 82 -1.72 -3.55 9.74
C THR A 82 -1.55 -3.03 8.33
N ALA A 83 -0.45 -3.36 7.67
CA ALA A 83 -0.33 -3.24 6.22
C ALA A 83 -1.15 -4.37 5.59
N VAL A 84 -2.44 -4.12 5.30
CA VAL A 84 -3.40 -5.18 4.99
C VAL A 84 -3.23 -5.70 3.57
N LYS A 85 -3.38 -7.02 3.40
CA LYS A 85 -3.43 -7.71 2.10
C LYS A 85 -4.71 -7.36 1.35
N THR A 86 -4.61 -7.23 0.03
CA THR A 86 -5.76 -7.12 -0.89
C THR A 86 -5.98 -8.47 -1.60
N PRO A 87 -7.05 -9.23 -1.26
CA PRO A 87 -7.38 -10.50 -1.90
C PRO A 87 -7.95 -10.31 -3.31
N TYR A 88 -7.75 -11.31 -4.18
CA TYR A 88 -8.24 -11.31 -5.55
C TYR A 88 -9.07 -12.53 -5.90
N LEU A 89 -10.06 -12.34 -6.77
CA LEU A 89 -10.78 -13.38 -7.48
C LEU A 89 -9.95 -13.91 -8.67
N PRO A 90 -10.23 -15.11 -9.18
CA PRO A 90 -9.51 -15.67 -10.34
C PRO A 90 -9.62 -14.83 -11.63
N ASP A 91 -10.62 -13.97 -11.74
CA ASP A 91 -10.79 -13.02 -12.85
C ASP A 91 -10.03 -11.71 -12.65
N GLY A 92 -9.34 -11.56 -11.52
CA GLY A 92 -8.50 -10.41 -11.17
C GLY A 92 -9.19 -9.30 -10.42
N ARG A 93 -10.51 -9.31 -10.27
CA ARG A 93 -11.22 -8.36 -9.42
C ARG A 93 -10.88 -8.57 -7.95
N PHE A 94 -11.12 -7.57 -7.12
CA PHE A 94 -10.98 -7.70 -5.67
C PHE A 94 -11.99 -8.71 -5.11
N ASP A 95 -11.51 -9.62 -4.25
CA ASP A 95 -12.34 -10.48 -3.41
C ASP A 95 -12.73 -9.69 -2.15
N LEU A 96 -13.76 -8.83 -2.28
CA LEU A 96 -14.18 -7.96 -1.19
C LEU A 96 -14.75 -8.75 0.01
N GLU A 97 -15.30 -9.94 -0.20
CA GLU A 97 -15.78 -10.79 0.90
C GLU A 97 -14.60 -11.26 1.77
N ALA A 98 -13.54 -11.77 1.14
CA ALA A 98 -12.33 -12.15 1.86
C ALA A 98 -11.61 -10.94 2.47
N TYR A 99 -11.62 -9.79 1.78
CA TYR A 99 -11.06 -8.54 2.29
C TYR A 99 -11.77 -8.06 3.55
N ASP A 100 -13.10 -8.01 3.53
CA ASP A 100 -13.92 -7.56 4.66
C ASP A 100 -13.76 -8.49 5.87
N SER A 101 -13.69 -9.80 5.61
CA SER A 101 -13.39 -10.81 6.65
C SER A 101 -12.01 -10.58 7.26
N LEU A 102 -10.99 -10.27 6.45
CA LEU A 102 -9.65 -10.00 6.93
C LEU A 102 -9.60 -8.71 7.76
N ILE A 103 -10.27 -7.62 7.32
CA ILE A 103 -10.34 -6.36 8.10
C ILE A 103 -11.04 -6.60 9.44
N ASN A 104 -12.17 -7.33 9.47
CA ASN A 104 -12.87 -7.67 10.72
C ASN A 104 -11.95 -8.47 11.67
N THR A 105 -11.15 -9.38 11.12
CA THR A 105 -10.19 -10.14 11.92
C THR A 105 -9.10 -9.24 12.51
N GLN A 106 -8.64 -8.23 11.78
CA GLN A 106 -7.69 -7.24 12.30
C GLN A 106 -8.30 -6.41 13.43
N ILE A 107 -9.55 -5.94 13.27
CA ILE A 107 -10.28 -5.20 14.30
C ILE A 107 -10.43 -6.06 15.56
N ASN A 108 -10.89 -7.29 15.42
CA ASN A 108 -11.08 -8.22 16.53
C ASN A 108 -9.75 -8.59 17.22
N GLY A 109 -8.66 -8.65 16.46
CA GLY A 109 -7.30 -8.86 16.97
C GLY A 109 -6.67 -7.63 17.61
N GLY A 110 -7.37 -6.48 17.57
CA GLY A 110 -6.97 -5.24 18.25
C GLY A 110 -5.98 -4.38 17.48
N ALA A 111 -5.92 -4.50 16.14
CA ALA A 111 -5.27 -3.50 15.31
C ALA A 111 -6.04 -2.16 15.41
N GLU A 112 -5.31 -1.06 15.52
CA GLU A 112 -5.88 0.29 15.67
C GLU A 112 -5.99 1.02 14.33
N GLY A 113 -5.22 0.57 13.31
CA GLY A 113 -5.24 1.12 11.96
C GLY A 113 -4.90 0.08 10.90
N VAL A 114 -5.25 0.40 9.65
CA VAL A 114 -4.88 -0.37 8.46
C VAL A 114 -4.30 0.53 7.39
N ILE A 115 -3.22 0.06 6.72
CA ILE A 115 -2.73 0.68 5.49
C ILE A 115 -3.41 -0.01 4.31
N VAL A 116 -4.17 0.75 3.54
CA VAL A 116 -4.84 0.28 2.32
C VAL A 116 -3.97 0.60 1.10
N GLY A 117 -3.77 -0.38 0.24
CA GLY A 117 -2.98 -0.22 -0.98
C GLY A 117 -1.49 0.07 -0.75
N GLY A 118 -0.95 -0.27 0.44
CA GLY A 118 0.51 -0.28 0.66
C GLY A 118 1.19 -1.37 -0.17
N THR A 119 2.49 -1.58 0.02
CA THR A 119 3.24 -2.66 -0.65
C THR A 119 2.58 -4.03 -0.42
N THR A 120 2.18 -4.30 0.83
CA THR A 120 1.51 -5.55 1.21
C THR A 120 0.15 -5.70 0.55
N GLY A 121 -0.59 -4.60 0.41
CA GLY A 121 -1.87 -4.55 -0.29
C GLY A 121 -1.75 -4.44 -1.81
N GLU A 122 -0.52 -4.46 -2.35
CA GLU A 122 -0.25 -4.46 -3.79
C GLU A 122 -0.77 -3.21 -4.54
N GLY A 123 -0.81 -2.04 -3.89
CA GLY A 123 -1.30 -0.80 -4.50
C GLY A 123 -0.56 -0.39 -5.77
N HIS A 124 0.71 -0.76 -5.92
CA HIS A 124 1.52 -0.52 -7.12
C HIS A 124 1.11 -1.41 -8.33
N LEU A 125 0.23 -2.40 -8.14
CA LEU A 125 -0.38 -3.21 -9.20
C LEU A 125 -1.83 -2.79 -9.49
N MET A 126 -2.31 -1.73 -8.88
CA MET A 126 -3.66 -1.19 -9.06
C MET A 126 -3.64 0.02 -9.98
N SER A 127 -4.72 0.22 -10.74
CA SER A 127 -5.03 1.55 -11.24
C SER A 127 -5.39 2.48 -10.07
N TRP A 128 -5.28 3.81 -10.27
CA TRP A 128 -5.70 4.73 -9.23
C TRP A 128 -7.20 4.59 -8.91
N ASP A 129 -8.05 4.28 -9.90
CA ASP A 129 -9.49 4.06 -9.68
C ASP A 129 -9.73 2.84 -8.77
N GLU A 130 -9.05 1.72 -9.01
CA GLU A 130 -9.09 0.56 -8.12
C GLU A 130 -8.62 0.90 -6.70
N HIS A 131 -7.52 1.66 -6.61
CA HIS A 131 -6.91 2.00 -5.32
C HIS A 131 -7.81 2.91 -4.48
N ILE A 132 -8.33 3.99 -5.06
CA ILE A 132 -9.23 4.93 -4.39
C ILE A 132 -10.57 4.25 -4.04
N MET A 133 -11.09 3.40 -4.94
CA MET A 133 -12.29 2.60 -4.65
C MET A 133 -12.09 1.72 -3.42
N LEU A 134 -10.93 1.03 -3.29
CA LEU A 134 -10.64 0.18 -2.14
C LEU A 134 -10.49 0.98 -0.85
N ILE A 135 -9.86 2.17 -0.89
CA ILE A 135 -9.79 3.09 0.25
C ILE A 135 -11.20 3.52 0.66
N GLY A 136 -12.04 3.95 -0.29
CA GLY A 136 -13.43 4.37 -0.04
C GLY A 136 -14.29 3.25 0.53
N HIS A 137 -14.17 2.03 -0.01
CA HIS A 137 -14.83 0.83 0.52
C HIS A 137 -14.44 0.59 1.99
N THR A 138 -13.13 0.62 2.29
CA THR A 138 -12.62 0.39 3.65
C THR A 138 -13.11 1.46 4.62
N VAL A 139 -13.13 2.73 4.21
CA VAL A 139 -13.67 3.85 5.01
C VAL A 139 -15.16 3.63 5.29
N ASN A 140 -15.94 3.35 4.26
CA ASN A 140 -17.39 3.22 4.38
C ASN A 140 -17.80 2.03 5.27
N CYS A 141 -17.10 0.91 5.15
CA CYS A 141 -17.46 -0.31 5.89
C CYS A 141 -16.86 -0.34 7.31
N PHE A 142 -15.67 0.23 7.51
CA PHE A 142 -14.89 0.00 8.74
C PHE A 142 -14.34 1.27 9.40
N GLY A 143 -14.44 2.43 8.76
CA GLY A 143 -13.81 3.67 9.23
C GLY A 143 -14.24 4.16 10.61
N THR A 144 -15.38 3.70 11.13
CA THR A 144 -15.82 3.97 12.50
C THR A 144 -15.11 3.10 13.54
N ASN A 145 -14.59 1.95 13.14
CA ASN A 145 -14.03 0.93 14.02
C ASN A 145 -12.50 0.88 13.99
N ILE A 146 -11.89 1.32 12.87
CA ILE A 146 -10.45 1.28 12.66
C ILE A 146 -9.99 2.50 11.87
N LYS A 147 -8.77 2.99 12.10
CA LYS A 147 -8.22 4.08 11.30
C LYS A 147 -7.79 3.58 9.93
N VAL A 148 -8.32 4.18 8.88
CA VAL A 148 -8.02 3.84 7.48
C VAL A 148 -6.96 4.81 6.96
N ILE A 149 -5.80 4.30 6.62
CA ILE A 149 -4.66 5.06 6.11
C ILE A 149 -4.45 4.65 4.66
N GLY A 150 -4.68 5.56 3.73
CA GLY A 150 -4.47 5.31 2.30
C GLY A 150 -3.00 5.45 1.91
N ASN A 151 -2.44 4.49 1.17
CA ASN A 151 -1.12 4.67 0.57
C ASN A 151 -1.25 5.46 -0.73
N THR A 152 -1.13 6.78 -0.65
CA THR A 152 -1.27 7.70 -1.79
C THR A 152 0.06 8.27 -2.27
N GLY A 153 1.19 7.77 -1.72
CA GLY A 153 2.53 8.14 -2.15
C GLY A 153 2.84 7.68 -3.57
N SER A 154 3.53 8.52 -4.33
CA SER A 154 4.00 8.26 -5.69
C SER A 154 5.39 8.85 -5.90
N ASN A 155 6.11 8.37 -6.93
CA ASN A 155 7.36 9.01 -7.38
C ASN A 155 7.13 10.29 -8.20
N SER A 156 5.88 10.58 -8.55
CA SER A 156 5.43 11.81 -9.18
C SER A 156 4.67 12.66 -8.15
N THR A 157 5.15 13.87 -7.85
CA THR A 157 4.46 14.78 -6.93
C THR A 157 3.02 15.05 -7.38
N ARG A 158 2.81 15.24 -8.69
CA ARG A 158 1.46 15.44 -9.26
C ARG A 158 0.53 14.27 -8.95
N GLU A 159 0.98 13.04 -9.14
CA GLU A 159 0.19 11.84 -8.84
C GLU A 159 -0.06 11.69 -7.34
N ALA A 160 0.95 11.98 -6.50
CA ALA A 160 0.82 11.95 -5.05
C ALA A 160 -0.23 12.97 -4.54
N ILE A 161 -0.25 14.19 -5.11
CA ILE A 161 -1.26 15.22 -4.84
C ILE A 161 -2.64 14.68 -5.22
N HIS A 162 -2.81 14.27 -6.48
CA HIS A 162 -4.10 13.83 -7.01
C HIS A 162 -4.68 12.63 -6.23
N ALA A 163 -3.85 11.62 -5.95
CA ALA A 163 -4.27 10.46 -5.16
C ALA A 163 -4.65 10.84 -3.73
N SER A 164 -3.94 11.78 -3.11
CA SER A 164 -4.22 12.22 -1.74
C SER A 164 -5.50 13.04 -1.67
N GLU A 165 -5.74 13.94 -2.63
CA GLU A 165 -7.01 14.67 -2.73
C GLU A 165 -8.20 13.71 -2.81
N GLN A 166 -8.12 12.71 -3.69
CA GLN A 166 -9.17 11.70 -3.83
C GLN A 166 -9.32 10.83 -2.58
N GLY A 167 -8.19 10.39 -1.98
CA GLY A 167 -8.21 9.60 -0.76
C GLY A 167 -8.85 10.33 0.42
N PHE A 168 -8.53 11.62 0.61
CA PHE A 168 -9.19 12.43 1.65
C PHE A 168 -10.65 12.74 1.30
N ALA A 169 -10.99 12.92 0.02
CA ALA A 169 -12.37 13.11 -0.42
C ALA A 169 -13.26 11.89 -0.13
N VAL A 170 -12.75 10.66 -0.25
CA VAL A 170 -13.48 9.45 0.14
C VAL A 170 -13.41 9.15 1.65
N GLY A 171 -12.76 10.01 2.44
CA GLY A 171 -12.79 10.00 3.90
C GLY A 171 -11.66 9.23 4.59
N MET A 172 -10.53 8.95 3.95
CA MET A 172 -9.39 8.35 4.65
C MET A 172 -8.94 9.21 5.83
N HIS A 173 -8.47 8.57 6.89
CA HIS A 173 -8.09 9.26 8.13
C HIS A 173 -6.69 9.85 8.07
N ALA A 174 -5.80 9.24 7.29
CA ALA A 174 -4.44 9.70 7.04
C ALA A 174 -3.92 9.16 5.72
N ALA A 175 -2.85 9.77 5.22
CA ALA A 175 -2.08 9.28 4.09
C ALA A 175 -0.78 8.59 4.55
N LEU A 176 -0.33 7.57 3.81
CA LEU A 176 1.03 7.05 3.87
C LEU A 176 1.74 7.47 2.59
N HIS A 177 2.85 8.20 2.72
CA HIS A 177 3.64 8.68 1.59
C HIS A 177 5.06 8.11 1.60
N VAL A 178 5.32 7.16 0.70
CA VAL A 178 6.69 6.75 0.38
C VAL A 178 7.40 7.88 -0.36
N ASN A 179 8.71 8.06 -0.11
CA ASN A 179 9.48 9.04 -0.89
C ASN A 179 9.52 8.67 -2.37
N PRO A 180 9.74 9.65 -3.28
CA PRO A 180 9.93 9.37 -4.69
C PRO A 180 10.95 8.25 -4.91
N TYR A 181 10.54 7.24 -5.66
CA TYR A 181 11.32 6.02 -5.91
C TYR A 181 11.74 5.94 -7.37
N TYR A 182 12.74 5.10 -7.66
CA TYR A 182 13.33 4.86 -8.97
C TYR A 182 14.11 6.07 -9.50
N GLY A 183 13.48 7.22 -9.73
CA GLY A 183 14.09 8.40 -10.35
C GLY A 183 15.05 9.17 -9.47
N LYS A 184 15.12 8.90 -8.17
CA LYS A 184 15.92 9.61 -7.15
C LYS A 184 15.91 11.13 -7.32
N THR A 185 15.90 11.87 -6.22
CA THR A 185 15.93 13.33 -6.24
C THR A 185 16.90 13.88 -5.19
N SER A 186 17.18 15.18 -5.24
CA SER A 186 18.00 15.85 -4.23
C SER A 186 17.26 16.01 -2.89
N THR A 187 17.99 16.36 -1.83
CA THR A 187 17.41 16.73 -0.53
C THR A 187 16.37 17.83 -0.67
N ALA A 188 16.65 18.87 -1.47
CA ALA A 188 15.70 19.94 -1.76
C ALA A 188 14.46 19.43 -2.50
N GLY A 189 14.64 18.49 -3.42
CA GLY A 189 13.53 17.85 -4.14
C GLY A 189 12.66 16.98 -3.23
N LEU A 190 13.24 16.28 -2.24
CA LEU A 190 12.46 15.56 -1.22
C LEU A 190 11.60 16.51 -0.39
N ILE A 191 12.19 17.62 0.09
CA ILE A 191 11.46 18.63 0.86
C ILE A 191 10.32 19.18 0.00
N SER A 192 10.62 19.64 -1.23
CA SER A 192 9.62 20.21 -2.13
C SER A 192 8.48 19.22 -2.45
N HIS A 193 8.77 17.92 -2.56
CA HIS A 193 7.73 16.91 -2.76
C HIS A 193 6.78 16.80 -1.56
N PHE A 194 7.34 16.76 -0.35
CA PHE A 194 6.53 16.64 0.87
C PHE A 194 5.82 17.95 1.25
N ASP A 195 6.37 19.12 0.90
CA ASP A 195 5.72 20.41 1.08
C ASP A 195 4.38 20.51 0.37
N GLU A 196 4.23 19.82 -0.76
CA GLU A 196 2.98 19.80 -1.53
C GLU A 196 1.92 18.86 -0.93
N VAL A 197 2.32 17.75 -0.30
CA VAL A 197 1.36 16.73 0.17
C VAL A 197 1.00 16.85 1.65
N LEU A 198 1.93 17.33 2.50
CA LEU A 198 1.70 17.48 3.94
C LEU A 198 0.55 18.44 4.30
N PRO A 199 0.30 19.55 3.56
CA PRO A 199 -0.84 20.43 3.86
C PRO A 199 -2.22 19.79 3.70
N MET A 200 -2.35 18.68 2.97
CA MET A 200 -3.63 18.09 2.62
C MET A 200 -4.34 17.40 3.81
N GLY A 201 -3.59 16.84 4.75
CA GLY A 201 -4.13 16.14 5.91
C GLY A 201 -3.10 15.32 6.66
N PRO A 202 -3.50 14.59 7.71
CA PRO A 202 -2.60 13.76 8.49
C PRO A 202 -1.80 12.81 7.61
N THR A 203 -0.46 12.83 7.72
CA THR A 203 0.42 12.09 6.82
C THR A 203 1.54 11.39 7.61
N ILE A 204 1.75 10.12 7.30
CA ILE A 204 2.90 9.32 7.72
C ILE A 204 3.88 9.27 6.55
N ILE A 205 5.09 9.77 6.75
CA ILE A 205 6.18 9.66 5.77
C ILE A 205 6.75 8.23 5.87
N TYR A 206 7.04 7.61 4.73
CA TYR A 206 7.55 6.25 4.67
C TYR A 206 8.97 6.21 4.08
N ASN A 207 9.94 5.87 4.93
CA ASN A 207 11.33 5.70 4.54
C ASN A 207 11.67 4.20 4.42
N VAL A 208 11.98 3.76 3.19
CA VAL A 208 12.31 2.37 2.89
C VAL A 208 13.32 2.27 1.75
N PRO A 209 14.59 2.65 1.99
CA PRO A 209 15.61 2.78 0.95
C PRO A 209 15.87 1.47 0.18
N ALA A 210 15.66 0.31 0.81
CA ALA A 210 15.77 -0.99 0.15
C ALA A 210 14.76 -1.16 -1.03
N ARG A 211 13.65 -0.40 -1.03
CA ARG A 211 12.65 -0.43 -2.11
C ARG A 211 12.74 0.80 -3.01
N THR A 212 12.91 1.97 -2.42
CA THR A 212 12.92 3.23 -3.18
C THR A 212 14.25 3.50 -3.88
N GLY A 213 15.31 2.84 -3.43
CA GLY A 213 16.68 3.11 -3.88
C GLY A 213 17.26 4.42 -3.34
N GLN A 214 16.53 5.13 -2.47
CA GLN A 214 16.96 6.39 -1.87
C GLN A 214 16.48 6.48 -0.41
N ASP A 215 17.41 6.76 0.50
CA ASP A 215 17.11 7.11 1.90
C ASP A 215 16.61 8.55 2.01
N ILE A 216 15.72 8.80 2.97
CA ILE A 216 15.36 10.16 3.39
C ILE A 216 16.34 10.56 4.51
N PRO A 217 17.25 11.52 4.28
CA PRO A 217 18.17 11.96 5.31
C PRO A 217 17.46 12.50 6.55
N PRO A 218 17.98 12.27 7.78
CA PRO A 218 17.37 12.79 9.01
C PRO A 218 17.06 14.28 8.97
N ALA A 219 17.92 15.09 8.39
CA ALA A 219 17.72 16.54 8.27
C ALA A 219 16.45 16.90 7.47
N VAL A 220 16.04 16.07 6.50
CA VAL A 220 14.77 16.26 5.77
C VAL A 220 13.58 16.01 6.69
N ILE A 221 13.58 14.89 7.42
CA ILE A 221 12.51 14.56 8.36
C ILE A 221 12.40 15.63 9.45
N GLU A 222 13.54 16.13 9.96
CA GLU A 222 13.57 17.19 10.96
C GLU A 222 12.98 18.50 10.42
N ALA A 223 13.32 18.89 9.20
CA ALA A 223 12.74 20.07 8.56
C ALA A 223 11.22 19.93 8.38
N LEU A 224 10.75 18.73 7.98
CA LEU A 224 9.33 18.45 7.78
C LEU A 224 8.55 18.27 9.08
N SER A 225 9.21 17.99 10.21
CA SER A 225 8.55 17.74 11.51
C SER A 225 7.78 18.94 12.06
N SER A 226 8.06 20.16 11.54
CA SER A 226 7.33 21.38 11.88
C SER A 226 5.92 21.46 11.22
N TYR A 227 5.63 20.64 10.22
CA TYR A 227 4.31 20.63 9.59
C TYR A 227 3.25 20.05 10.53
N PRO A 228 2.14 20.78 10.77
CA PRO A 228 1.12 20.36 11.71
C PRO A 228 0.44 19.03 11.34
N ASN A 229 0.44 18.67 10.05
CA ASN A 229 -0.14 17.44 9.55
C ASN A 229 0.85 16.26 9.48
N MET A 230 2.12 16.46 9.78
CA MET A 230 3.06 15.34 9.85
C MET A 230 2.78 14.49 11.09
N ALA A 231 2.20 13.32 10.88
CA ALA A 231 1.90 12.39 11.96
C ALA A 231 3.15 11.66 12.47
N GLY A 232 4.15 11.46 11.63
CA GLY A 232 5.40 10.78 11.97
C GLY A 232 5.98 10.02 10.78
N VAL A 233 6.83 9.04 11.07
CA VAL A 233 7.56 8.27 10.05
C VAL A 233 7.37 6.76 10.26
N LYS A 234 7.08 6.03 9.16
CA LYS A 234 7.32 4.61 9.07
C LYS A 234 8.77 4.41 8.64
N GLU A 235 9.59 3.83 9.53
CA GLU A 235 11.04 3.73 9.33
C GLU A 235 11.49 2.27 9.15
N CYS A 236 12.36 2.03 8.14
CA CYS A 236 12.89 0.71 7.82
C CYS A 236 14.43 0.64 7.80
N VAL A 237 15.13 1.64 8.35
CA VAL A 237 16.61 1.67 8.32
C VAL A 237 17.23 1.04 9.57
N GLY A 238 16.44 0.87 10.65
CA GLY A 238 16.91 0.23 11.87
C GLY A 238 16.88 1.11 13.13
N HIS A 239 17.30 0.54 14.25
CA HIS A 239 17.10 1.08 15.59
C HIS A 239 17.77 2.43 15.83
N GLU A 240 18.97 2.66 15.31
CA GLU A 240 19.68 3.94 15.47
C GLU A 240 18.90 5.09 14.85
N ARG A 241 18.27 4.83 13.69
CA ARG A 241 17.43 5.81 13.00
C ARG A 241 16.15 6.07 13.79
N VAL A 242 15.52 5.02 14.33
CA VAL A 242 14.35 5.14 15.21
C VAL A 242 14.69 6.04 16.40
N LYS A 243 15.80 5.74 17.10
CA LYS A 243 16.24 6.52 18.26
C LYS A 243 16.54 7.98 17.90
N CYS A 244 17.18 8.23 16.77
CA CYS A 244 17.48 9.58 16.32
C CYS A 244 16.22 10.48 16.22
N TYR A 245 15.08 9.88 15.82
CA TYR A 245 13.82 10.61 15.69
C TYR A 245 13.04 10.67 17.00
N THR A 246 12.99 9.59 17.76
CA THR A 246 12.26 9.56 19.03
C THR A 246 12.87 10.49 20.07
N ASP A 247 14.19 10.64 20.09
CA ASP A 247 14.89 11.64 20.94
C ASP A 247 14.49 13.10 20.60
N LYS A 248 13.93 13.33 19.41
CA LYS A 248 13.42 14.64 18.97
C LYS A 248 11.90 14.77 19.08
N GLY A 249 11.23 13.79 19.69
CA GLY A 249 9.78 13.77 19.86
C GLY A 249 8.99 13.47 18.57
N ILE A 250 9.63 12.95 17.52
CA ILE A 250 8.97 12.55 16.30
C ILE A 250 8.39 11.13 16.48
N SER A 251 7.09 10.96 16.20
CA SER A 251 6.43 9.66 16.27
C SER A 251 6.96 8.72 15.21
N ILE A 252 7.31 7.49 15.61
CA ILE A 252 7.90 6.48 14.72
C ILE A 252 7.14 5.18 14.81
N TRP A 253 6.85 4.58 13.66
CA TRP A 253 6.44 3.19 13.53
C TRP A 253 7.56 2.41 12.86
N SER A 254 7.99 1.30 13.49
CA SER A 254 8.86 0.35 12.80
C SER A 254 8.14 -0.16 11.55
N GLY A 255 8.83 -0.17 10.42
CA GLY A 255 8.36 -0.81 9.20
C GLY A 255 8.88 -2.24 9.03
N ASN A 256 9.73 -2.70 9.97
CA ASN A 256 10.33 -4.03 10.03
C ASN A 256 9.74 -4.78 11.23
N ASP A 257 9.02 -5.87 10.97
CA ASP A 257 8.35 -6.64 12.04
C ASP A 257 9.36 -7.27 13.01
N ASP A 258 10.48 -7.80 12.52
CA ASP A 258 11.52 -8.43 13.32
C ASP A 258 12.32 -7.47 14.22
N GLU A 259 12.22 -6.18 13.96
CA GLU A 259 12.81 -5.11 14.78
C GLU A 259 11.78 -4.39 15.66
N CYS A 260 10.48 -4.65 15.50
CA CYS A 260 9.42 -3.83 16.08
C CYS A 260 9.41 -3.84 17.61
N HIS A 261 9.72 -4.99 18.24
CA HIS A 261 9.77 -5.13 19.69
C HIS A 261 10.84 -4.21 20.29
N ASP A 262 12.07 -4.30 19.82
CA ASP A 262 13.17 -3.49 20.34
C ASP A 262 13.02 -2.01 19.97
N SER A 263 12.52 -1.73 18.76
CA SER A 263 12.14 -0.36 18.35
C SER A 263 11.17 0.27 19.35
N ARG A 264 10.15 -0.50 19.78
CA ARG A 264 9.13 -0.04 20.73
C ARG A 264 9.69 0.14 22.14
N TRP A 265 10.27 -0.92 22.69
CA TRP A 265 10.53 -0.97 24.13
C TRP A 265 11.91 -0.45 24.53
N LYS A 266 12.89 -0.46 23.59
CA LYS A 266 14.25 0.03 23.84
C LYS A 266 14.56 1.37 23.18
N HIS A 267 13.86 1.70 22.07
CA HIS A 267 14.17 2.89 21.27
C HIS A 267 13.02 3.89 21.19
N GLY A 268 11.91 3.67 21.89
CA GLY A 268 10.82 4.63 22.07
C GLY A 268 9.89 4.78 20.87
N ALA A 269 9.91 3.86 19.90
CA ALA A 269 8.96 3.89 18.78
C ALA A 269 7.51 3.86 19.29
N THR A 270 6.61 4.55 18.60
CA THR A 270 5.18 4.54 18.90
C THR A 270 4.58 3.14 18.73
N GLY A 271 5.01 2.41 17.72
CA GLY A 271 4.50 1.08 17.42
C GLY A 271 5.09 0.48 16.14
N VAL A 272 4.27 -0.27 15.42
CA VAL A 272 4.64 -0.96 14.19
C VAL A 272 3.58 -0.79 13.11
N ILE A 273 4.02 -0.66 11.87
CA ILE A 273 3.17 -0.86 10.68
C ILE A 273 3.53 -2.24 10.11
N SER A 274 2.75 -3.25 10.50
CA SER A 274 3.08 -4.67 10.46
C SER A 274 2.55 -5.40 9.23
N VAL A 275 3.32 -6.35 8.74
CA VAL A 275 2.90 -7.40 7.80
C VAL A 275 2.42 -8.63 8.58
N THR A 276 3.14 -9.02 9.62
CA THR A 276 2.87 -10.20 10.45
C THR A 276 1.48 -10.17 11.09
N SER A 277 0.98 -8.97 11.42
CA SER A 277 -0.37 -8.79 11.95
C SER A 277 -1.50 -9.29 11.03
N ASN A 278 -1.28 -9.41 9.71
CA ASN A 278 -2.24 -10.08 8.83
C ASN A 278 -2.51 -11.53 9.25
N LEU A 279 -1.54 -12.20 9.88
CA LEU A 279 -1.62 -13.61 10.26
C LEU A 279 -1.92 -13.83 11.74
N VAL A 280 -1.33 -13.02 12.63
CA VAL A 280 -1.39 -13.17 14.09
C VAL A 280 -1.65 -11.83 14.79
N PRO A 281 -2.77 -11.14 14.47
CA PRO A 281 -3.01 -9.78 14.97
C PRO A 281 -3.04 -9.70 16.50
N GLY A 282 -3.61 -10.72 17.19
CA GLY A 282 -3.66 -10.78 18.64
C GLY A 282 -2.28 -10.86 19.29
N LEU A 283 -1.37 -11.67 18.75
CA LEU A 283 0.00 -11.75 19.28
C LEU A 283 0.79 -10.47 19.00
N MET A 284 0.61 -9.85 17.83
CA MET A 284 1.23 -8.56 17.52
C MET A 284 0.69 -7.44 18.42
N ARG A 285 -0.59 -7.50 18.78
CA ARG A 285 -1.17 -6.61 19.78
C ARG A 285 -0.48 -6.79 21.15
N SER A 286 -0.41 -8.03 21.65
CA SER A 286 0.27 -8.29 22.93
C SER A 286 1.71 -7.79 22.91
N LEU A 287 2.45 -8.01 21.81
CA LEU A 287 3.83 -7.55 21.66
C LEU A 287 3.97 -6.03 21.73
N MET A 288 2.97 -5.27 21.25
CA MET A 288 3.02 -3.80 21.20
C MET A 288 2.40 -3.10 22.41
N PHE A 289 1.55 -3.78 23.21
CA PHE A 289 0.71 -3.12 24.22
C PHE A 289 0.98 -3.57 25.65
N GLU A 290 1.44 -4.81 25.86
CA GLU A 290 1.44 -5.44 27.18
C GLU A 290 2.79 -5.36 27.91
N GLY A 291 3.69 -4.52 27.41
CA GLY A 291 5.04 -4.36 27.96
C GLY A 291 6.09 -5.12 27.17
N GLU A 292 7.35 -4.97 27.57
CA GLU A 292 8.46 -5.69 26.96
C GLU A 292 8.29 -7.21 27.19
N ASN A 293 8.24 -7.98 26.10
CA ASN A 293 8.05 -9.42 26.13
C ASN A 293 9.00 -10.12 25.15
N THR A 294 10.25 -10.29 25.60
CA THR A 294 11.31 -10.93 24.80
C THR A 294 10.95 -12.37 24.41
N THR A 295 10.30 -13.13 25.30
CA THR A 295 9.90 -14.52 25.01
C THR A 295 8.89 -14.59 23.86
N LEU A 296 7.87 -13.71 23.86
CA LEU A 296 6.92 -13.64 22.75
C LEU A 296 7.60 -13.18 21.46
N ASN A 297 8.50 -12.19 21.56
CA ASN A 297 9.26 -11.72 20.40
C ASN A 297 10.08 -12.87 19.78
N GLU A 298 10.85 -13.59 20.58
CA GLU A 298 11.65 -14.74 20.13
C GLU A 298 10.78 -15.83 19.49
N LYS A 299 9.59 -16.08 20.04
CA LYS A 299 8.62 -17.03 19.47
C LYS A 299 8.12 -16.61 18.09
N LEU A 300 7.96 -15.29 17.84
CA LEU A 300 7.46 -14.74 16.58
C LEU A 300 8.54 -14.52 15.52
N LEU A 301 9.81 -14.37 15.90
CA LEU A 301 10.91 -14.09 14.97
C LEU A 301 11.00 -15.08 13.79
N PRO A 302 10.82 -16.41 13.97
CA PRO A 302 10.82 -17.34 12.83
C PRO A 302 9.75 -17.02 11.80
N LEU A 303 8.52 -16.65 12.22
CA LEU A 303 7.44 -16.25 11.32
C LEU A 303 7.77 -14.94 10.59
N MET A 304 8.27 -13.94 11.33
CA MET A 304 8.63 -12.65 10.76
C MET A 304 9.73 -12.80 9.70
N LYS A 305 10.77 -13.58 9.97
CA LYS A 305 11.86 -13.87 9.00
C LYS A 305 11.36 -14.67 7.80
N TRP A 306 10.48 -15.65 8.03
CA TRP A 306 9.90 -16.42 6.95
C TRP A 306 9.06 -15.55 6.00
N LEU A 307 8.26 -14.61 6.52
CA LEU A 307 7.46 -13.67 5.73
C LEU A 307 8.28 -12.81 4.78
N PHE A 308 9.54 -12.54 5.14
CA PHE A 308 10.47 -11.74 4.36
C PHE A 308 11.59 -12.56 3.70
N SER A 309 11.46 -13.90 3.65
CA SER A 309 12.41 -14.76 2.94
C SER A 309 12.43 -14.51 1.42
N GLU A 310 11.33 -13.96 0.90
CA GLU A 310 11.19 -13.35 -0.42
C GLU A 310 10.61 -11.94 -0.26
N PRO A 311 10.70 -11.07 -1.27
CA PRO A 311 10.16 -9.73 -1.17
C PRO A 311 8.67 -9.72 -0.79
N ASN A 312 8.31 -8.97 0.28
CA ASN A 312 6.90 -8.74 0.63
C ASN A 312 6.16 -8.13 -0.59
N PRO A 313 4.96 -8.63 -1.00
CA PRO A 313 4.01 -9.42 -0.22
C PRO A 313 3.98 -10.95 -0.50
N ILE A 314 4.99 -11.52 -1.12
CA ILE A 314 4.98 -12.93 -1.56
C ILE A 314 4.70 -13.88 -0.38
N GLY A 315 5.42 -13.70 0.73
CA GLY A 315 5.26 -14.53 1.94
C GLY A 315 3.86 -14.45 2.53
N VAL A 316 3.34 -13.24 2.78
CA VAL A 316 2.02 -13.06 3.39
C VAL A 316 0.89 -13.55 2.48
N ASN A 317 1.00 -13.36 1.16
CA ASN A 317 0.02 -13.87 0.20
C ASN A 317 -0.03 -15.41 0.23
N THR A 318 1.14 -16.04 0.23
CA THR A 318 1.27 -17.51 0.32
C THR A 318 0.70 -18.03 1.65
N ALA A 319 1.06 -17.38 2.78
CA ALA A 319 0.59 -17.77 4.10
C ALA A 319 -0.93 -17.69 4.26
N LEU A 320 -1.54 -16.58 3.85
CA LEU A 320 -2.99 -16.39 3.94
C LEU A 320 -3.76 -17.39 3.06
N ALA A 321 -3.20 -17.77 1.89
CA ALA A 321 -3.77 -18.80 1.04
C ALA A 321 -3.69 -20.17 1.73
N GLN A 322 -2.55 -20.55 2.34
CA GLN A 322 -2.40 -21.82 3.08
C GLN A 322 -3.29 -21.91 4.32
N LEU A 323 -3.57 -20.76 4.96
CA LEU A 323 -4.52 -20.68 6.08
C LEU A 323 -6.00 -20.71 5.61
N GLY A 324 -6.25 -20.67 4.29
CA GLY A 324 -7.59 -20.64 3.71
C GLY A 324 -8.35 -19.35 4.00
N VAL A 325 -7.64 -18.26 4.29
CA VAL A 325 -8.21 -16.92 4.53
C VAL A 325 -8.53 -16.21 3.22
N VAL A 326 -7.65 -16.37 2.23
CA VAL A 326 -7.81 -15.81 0.89
C VAL A 326 -7.69 -16.93 -0.16
N ARG A 327 -8.20 -16.67 -1.35
CA ARG A 327 -7.96 -17.55 -2.50
C ARG A 327 -6.48 -17.52 -2.89
N PRO A 328 -5.91 -18.64 -3.40
CA PRO A 328 -4.51 -18.69 -3.83
C PRO A 328 -4.32 -18.01 -5.20
N VAL A 329 -4.69 -16.73 -5.29
CA VAL A 329 -4.65 -15.92 -6.51
C VAL A 329 -3.60 -14.83 -6.38
N PHE A 330 -2.71 -14.74 -7.36
CA PHE A 330 -1.63 -13.75 -7.42
C PHE A 330 -1.74 -12.91 -8.69
N ARG A 331 -1.71 -11.60 -8.56
CA ARG A 331 -1.44 -10.68 -9.68
C ARG A 331 0.05 -10.72 -9.99
N ARG A 332 0.41 -10.99 -11.26
CA ARG A 332 1.81 -10.94 -11.70
C ARG A 332 2.37 -9.52 -11.53
N PRO A 333 3.66 -9.34 -11.21
CA PRO A 333 4.75 -10.32 -11.30
C PRO A 333 4.90 -11.25 -10.10
N TYR A 334 4.03 -11.16 -9.10
CA TYR A 334 4.13 -12.02 -7.92
C TYR A 334 3.75 -13.47 -8.22
N ALA A 335 4.45 -14.38 -7.54
CA ALA A 335 4.24 -15.82 -7.57
C ALA A 335 4.35 -16.37 -6.13
N PRO A 336 3.78 -17.55 -5.82
CA PRO A 336 3.87 -18.12 -4.49
C PRO A 336 5.30 -18.51 -4.11
N LEU A 337 5.55 -18.65 -2.82
CA LEU A 337 6.79 -19.23 -2.30
C LEU A 337 6.96 -20.68 -2.77
N SER A 338 8.21 -21.17 -2.80
CA SER A 338 8.53 -22.56 -3.14
C SER A 338 7.82 -23.58 -2.22
N LEU A 339 7.64 -24.81 -2.69
CA LEU A 339 7.04 -25.90 -1.90
C LEU A 339 7.78 -26.13 -0.57
N GLU A 340 9.10 -26.00 -0.57
CA GLU A 340 9.92 -26.08 0.65
C GLU A 340 9.50 -25.02 1.67
N LYS A 341 9.40 -23.78 1.24
CA LYS A 341 8.97 -22.65 2.08
C LYS A 341 7.52 -22.80 2.56
N ARG A 342 6.65 -23.29 1.71
CA ARG A 342 5.25 -23.59 2.08
C ARG A 342 5.16 -24.69 3.15
N THR A 343 6.03 -25.70 3.08
CA THR A 343 6.15 -26.76 4.09
C THR A 343 6.74 -26.22 5.41
N GLU A 344 7.76 -25.34 5.33
CA GLU A 344 8.33 -24.63 6.48
C GLU A 344 7.27 -23.85 7.25
N PHE A 345 6.37 -23.15 6.54
CA PHE A 345 5.29 -22.39 7.15
C PHE A 345 4.38 -23.22 8.05
N VAL A 346 4.02 -24.43 7.63
CA VAL A 346 3.18 -25.33 8.46
C VAL A 346 3.86 -25.62 9.80
N ARG A 347 5.17 -25.89 9.81
CA ARG A 347 5.93 -26.11 11.04
C ARG A 347 5.98 -24.88 11.94
N ILE A 348 6.08 -23.68 11.34
CA ILE A 348 6.06 -22.42 12.08
C ILE A 348 4.67 -22.22 12.74
N VAL A 349 3.59 -22.52 12.01
CA VAL A 349 2.22 -22.44 12.56
C VAL A 349 2.04 -23.40 13.74
N GLU A 350 2.53 -24.64 13.63
CA GLU A 350 2.49 -25.62 14.70
C GLU A 350 3.27 -25.14 15.94
N ALA A 351 4.47 -24.56 15.75
CA ALA A 351 5.33 -24.07 16.84
C ALA A 351 4.73 -22.86 17.59
N ILE A 352 4.03 -21.98 16.86
CA ILE A 352 3.37 -20.82 17.46
C ILE A 352 2.01 -21.19 18.05
N GLY A 353 1.36 -22.22 17.52
CA GLY A 353 0.00 -22.64 17.86
C GLY A 353 -1.02 -22.11 16.85
N ARG A 354 -1.73 -23.03 16.17
CA ARG A 354 -2.68 -22.71 15.09
C ARG A 354 -3.78 -21.76 15.54
N GLU A 355 -4.20 -21.83 16.77
CA GLU A 355 -5.23 -21.00 17.41
C GLU A 355 -4.90 -19.51 17.44
N ASN A 356 -3.62 -19.17 17.34
CA ASN A 356 -3.15 -17.77 17.32
C ASN A 356 -3.24 -17.13 15.93
N PHE A 357 -3.44 -17.94 14.89
CA PHE A 357 -3.50 -17.45 13.51
C PHE A 357 -4.93 -17.15 13.07
N VAL A 358 -5.04 -16.22 12.15
CA VAL A 358 -6.30 -15.93 11.45
C VAL A 358 -6.84 -17.16 10.70
N GLY A 359 -8.13 -17.14 10.37
CA GLY A 359 -8.81 -18.25 9.70
C GLY A 359 -9.17 -19.35 10.68
N GLN A 360 -10.09 -20.22 10.25
CA GLN A 360 -10.63 -21.32 11.07
C GLN A 360 -10.23 -22.71 10.58
N LYS A 361 -9.62 -22.78 9.38
CA LYS A 361 -9.25 -24.06 8.77
C LYS A 361 -7.87 -24.50 9.26
N GLU A 362 -7.65 -25.81 9.26
CA GLU A 362 -6.30 -26.37 9.39
C GLU A 362 -5.37 -25.78 8.31
N VAL A 363 -4.14 -25.47 8.72
CA VAL A 363 -3.12 -25.05 7.75
C VAL A 363 -2.73 -26.23 6.88
N ARG A 364 -2.63 -26.02 5.57
CA ARG A 364 -2.21 -27.06 4.63
C ARG A 364 -1.10 -26.56 3.71
N VAL A 365 -0.25 -27.44 3.27
CA VAL A 365 0.67 -27.17 2.17
C VAL A 365 -0.15 -27.14 0.89
N LEU A 366 -0.09 -26.03 0.15
CA LEU A 366 -0.68 -25.92 -1.18
C LEU A 366 0.34 -26.40 -2.22
N ASP A 367 -0.10 -27.11 -3.26
CA ASP A 367 0.72 -27.49 -4.40
C ASP A 367 0.81 -26.33 -5.41
N ASP A 368 1.70 -26.45 -6.41
CA ASP A 368 1.86 -25.39 -7.41
C ASP A 368 0.59 -25.20 -8.26
N ASP A 369 -0.15 -26.27 -8.52
CA ASP A 369 -1.40 -26.28 -9.28
C ASP A 369 -2.59 -25.66 -8.52
N ASP A 370 -2.47 -25.48 -7.21
CA ASP A 370 -3.48 -24.78 -6.42
C ASP A 370 -3.49 -23.25 -6.71
N PHE A 371 -2.40 -22.69 -7.27
CA PHE A 371 -2.23 -21.25 -7.45
C PHE A 371 -2.67 -20.77 -8.82
N VAL A 372 -3.39 -19.65 -8.84
CA VAL A 372 -3.80 -18.94 -10.05
C VAL A 372 -2.96 -17.67 -10.20
N LEU A 373 -2.21 -17.59 -11.32
CA LEU A 373 -1.39 -16.41 -11.64
C LEU A 373 -2.05 -15.62 -12.76
N ILE A 374 -2.48 -14.39 -12.47
CA ILE A 374 -3.22 -13.54 -13.41
C ILE A 374 -2.34 -12.39 -13.95
N SER A 375 -2.53 -12.08 -15.25
CA SER A 375 -1.78 -11.03 -15.96
C SER A 375 -2.68 -9.99 -16.64
N ARG A 376 -3.98 -10.32 -16.77
CA ARG A 376 -4.97 -9.44 -17.41
C ARG A 376 -6.20 -9.41 -16.53
N TYR A 377 -6.64 -8.21 -16.16
CA TYR A 377 -7.75 -7.96 -15.27
C TYR A 377 -8.26 -6.54 -15.47
#